data_b28dbab1eb579cf3f06b756bacbc5dac
#
_entry.id   b28dbab1eb579cf3f06b756bacbc5dac
#
_cell.length_a   1.000
_cell.length_b   1.000
_cell.length_c   1.000
_cell.angle_alpha   90.00
_cell.angle_beta   90.00
_cell.angle_gamma   90.00
#
_symmetry.space_group_name_H-M   'P 1'
#
loop_
_entity.id
_entity.type
_entity.pdbx_description
1 polymer ?
#
loop_
_entity_poly.entity_id
_entity_poly.type
_entity_poly.pdbx_seq_one_letter_code
_entity_poly.pdbx_strand_id
1 'polypeptide(L)'
;DVTQMPYRVVAKYRNNEIKPLIFPQKIHEVAKAYNECFVLVEVNDIGEQVANALQYDLEYDNLVMASMRGRAGQILGAGFSGGKAQLGVRTTKAVKRIGCSNLKQLIESDKLLIPDYDIMSELSTFVVKGSSHQADDGCTDDLVACLFIFAWAVDQTYFKELTDNDIRERMYAEQKEQLEQDMAPFGFIDNGIDDPEVEIDEYGTRWTTVVRDHNTDW
;
A
#
# COMPACT_ATOMS: atom_id res chain seq x y z
N ASP A 1 -0.08 -6.39 -0.14
CA ASP A 1 -0.59 -5.45 -1.10
C ASP A 1 -2.05 -5.12 -0.78
N VAL A 2 -2.35 -3.84 -0.64
CA VAL A 2 -3.69 -3.31 -0.31
C VAL A 2 -4.23 -2.39 -1.40
N THR A 3 -3.54 -2.31 -2.52
CA THR A 3 -3.87 -1.40 -3.61
C THR A 3 -5.16 -1.78 -4.35
N GLN A 4 -5.57 -3.04 -4.25
CA GLN A 4 -6.80 -3.55 -4.85
C GLN A 4 -7.35 -4.73 -4.04
N MET A 5 -8.64 -5.00 -4.18
CA MET A 5 -9.26 -6.19 -3.64
C MET A 5 -9.16 -7.37 -4.62
N PRO A 6 -8.92 -8.59 -4.12
CA PRO A 6 -8.62 -8.97 -2.73
C PRO A 6 -7.23 -8.49 -2.29
N TYR A 7 -7.08 -8.12 -1.02
CA TYR A 7 -5.76 -7.87 -0.43
C TYR A 7 -4.87 -9.10 -0.58
N ARG A 8 -3.56 -8.90 -0.69
CA ARG A 8 -2.63 -10.00 -0.95
C ARG A 8 -1.40 -9.93 -0.06
N VAL A 9 -1.05 -11.05 0.56
CA VAL A 9 0.27 -11.19 1.18
C VAL A 9 1.31 -11.37 0.09
N VAL A 10 2.24 -10.44 -0.03
CA VAL A 10 3.25 -10.40 -1.10
C VAL A 10 4.65 -10.73 -0.62
N ALA A 11 4.92 -10.60 0.67
CA ALA A 11 6.20 -10.95 1.26
C ALA A 11 6.03 -11.42 2.70
N LYS A 12 6.98 -12.22 3.15
CA LYS A 12 7.12 -12.74 4.50
C LYS A 12 8.58 -12.67 4.90
N TYR A 13 8.84 -12.20 6.11
CA TYR A 13 10.15 -12.30 6.74
C TYR A 13 9.98 -12.87 8.15
N ARG A 14 10.74 -13.91 8.45
CA ARG A 14 10.79 -14.54 9.78
C ARG A 14 12.23 -14.88 10.10
N ASN A 15 12.71 -14.42 11.24
CA ASN A 15 14.05 -14.71 11.72
C ASN A 15 14.11 -14.59 13.26
N ASN A 16 14.39 -15.68 13.92
CA ASN A 16 14.48 -15.74 15.39
C ASN A 16 15.89 -15.38 15.92
N GLU A 17 16.88 -15.22 15.03
CA GLU A 17 18.28 -14.95 15.38
C GLU A 17 18.67 -13.48 15.18
N ILE A 18 17.83 -12.70 14.50
CA ILE A 18 18.11 -11.29 14.23
C ILE A 18 18.13 -10.50 15.54
N LYS A 19 19.18 -9.70 15.71
CA LYS A 19 19.27 -8.83 16.88
C LYS A 19 18.23 -7.68 16.76
N PRO A 20 17.53 -7.32 17.86
CA PRO A 20 16.52 -6.25 17.83
C PRO A 20 17.03 -4.91 17.29
N LEU A 21 18.32 -4.59 17.50
CA LEU A 21 18.94 -3.36 16.99
C LEU A 21 19.20 -3.37 15.47
N ILE A 22 19.22 -4.54 14.84
CA ILE A 22 19.44 -4.67 13.39
C ILE A 22 18.10 -4.79 12.64
N PHE A 23 17.07 -5.27 13.31
CA PHE A 23 15.77 -5.52 12.71
C PHE A 23 15.12 -4.25 12.09
N PRO A 24 15.20 -3.04 12.70
CA PRO A 24 14.68 -1.81 12.07
C PRO A 24 15.28 -1.52 10.70
N GLN A 25 16.59 -1.76 10.53
CA GLN A 25 17.24 -1.57 9.22
C GLN A 25 16.65 -2.51 8.17
N LYS A 26 16.38 -3.76 8.55
CA LYS A 26 15.78 -4.74 7.65
C LYS A 26 14.35 -4.36 7.27
N ILE A 27 13.55 -3.87 8.21
CA ILE A 27 12.21 -3.34 7.95
C ILE A 27 12.29 -2.16 6.97
N HIS A 28 13.19 -1.23 7.22
CA HIS A 28 13.38 -0.04 6.39
C HIS A 28 13.78 -0.39 4.94
N GLU A 29 14.71 -1.34 4.74
CA GLU A 29 15.09 -1.84 3.42
C GLU A 29 13.88 -2.41 2.67
N VAL A 30 13.11 -3.26 3.34
CA VAL A 30 11.92 -3.87 2.73
C VAL A 30 10.85 -2.81 2.44
N ALA A 31 10.59 -1.91 3.37
CA ALA A 31 9.60 -0.86 3.20
C ALA A 31 9.92 0.06 2.02
N LYS A 32 11.20 0.43 1.84
CA LYS A 32 11.67 1.18 0.66
C LYS A 32 11.51 0.39 -0.65
N ALA A 33 11.79 -0.90 -0.63
CA ALA A 33 11.61 -1.76 -1.80
C ALA A 33 10.14 -1.87 -2.24
N TYR A 34 9.20 -1.61 -1.33
CA TYR A 34 7.77 -1.57 -1.59
C TYR A 34 7.21 -0.13 -1.62
N ASN A 35 7.93 0.80 -2.25
CA ASN A 35 7.55 2.20 -2.45
C ASN A 35 7.26 2.94 -1.14
N GLU A 36 8.17 2.81 -0.17
CA GLU A 36 8.04 3.45 1.14
C GLU A 36 6.68 3.13 1.81
N CYS A 37 6.32 1.85 1.78
CA CYS A 37 5.03 1.39 2.25
C CYS A 37 4.79 1.73 3.73
N PHE A 38 3.53 1.87 4.13
CA PHE A 38 3.16 2.06 5.54
C PHE A 38 3.60 0.88 6.41
N VAL A 39 4.27 1.18 7.50
CA VAL A 39 4.75 0.19 8.48
C VAL A 39 3.95 0.30 9.77
N LEU A 40 3.27 -0.78 10.16
CA LEU A 40 2.58 -0.89 11.43
C LEU A 40 3.35 -1.87 12.33
N VAL A 41 3.91 -1.36 13.42
CA VAL A 41 4.69 -2.14 14.39
C VAL A 41 3.81 -2.55 15.56
N GLU A 42 3.89 -3.82 15.98
CA GLU A 42 3.39 -4.24 17.27
C GLU A 42 4.36 -3.80 18.36
N VAL A 43 3.92 -2.94 19.27
CA VAL A 43 4.78 -2.30 20.28
C VAL A 43 4.71 -2.94 21.66
N ASN A 44 4.40 -4.22 21.71
CA ASN A 44 4.57 -5.01 22.91
C ASN A 44 6.08 -5.32 23.07
N ASP A 45 6.55 -5.32 24.31
CA ASP A 45 7.94 -5.68 24.65
C ASP A 45 9.01 -4.95 23.80
N ILE A 46 9.74 -5.70 22.98
CA ILE A 46 10.84 -5.19 22.14
C ILE A 46 10.35 -4.30 20.98
N GLY A 47 9.09 -4.43 20.56
CA GLY A 47 8.55 -3.71 19.42
C GLY A 47 8.59 -2.18 19.57
N GLU A 48 8.51 -1.66 20.80
CA GLU A 48 8.65 -0.23 21.07
C GLU A 48 10.05 0.28 20.69
N GLN A 49 11.10 -0.49 20.94
CA GLN A 49 12.47 -0.14 20.54
C GLN A 49 12.63 -0.13 19.02
N VAL A 50 12.01 -1.10 18.33
CA VAL A 50 12.02 -1.19 16.88
C VAL A 50 11.29 0.02 16.26
N ALA A 51 10.12 0.38 16.77
CA ALA A 51 9.36 1.52 16.30
C ALA A 51 10.11 2.85 16.52
N ASN A 52 10.74 3.02 17.69
CA ASN A 52 11.56 4.20 17.99
C ASN A 52 12.78 4.30 17.06
N ALA A 53 13.47 3.21 16.79
CA ALA A 53 14.60 3.21 15.87
C ALA A 53 14.18 3.54 14.43
N LEU A 54 13.03 3.04 13.97
CA LEU A 54 12.47 3.41 12.66
C LEU A 54 12.17 4.91 12.58
N GLN A 55 11.53 5.48 13.61
CA GLN A 55 11.11 6.87 13.61
C GLN A 55 12.28 7.85 13.80
N TYR A 56 13.15 7.59 14.77
CA TYR A 56 14.14 8.58 15.22
C TYR A 56 15.55 8.35 14.65
N ASP A 57 15.94 7.08 14.44
CA ASP A 57 17.29 6.76 13.94
C ASP A 57 17.30 6.65 12.41
N LEU A 58 16.22 6.14 11.80
CA LEU A 58 16.09 5.92 10.38
C LEU A 58 15.16 6.95 9.70
N GLU A 59 14.55 7.85 10.47
CA GLU A 59 13.67 8.93 10.00
C GLU A 59 12.60 8.43 9.00
N TYR A 60 11.97 7.28 9.34
CA TYR A 60 10.97 6.68 8.48
C TYR A 60 9.60 7.31 8.69
N ASP A 61 9.12 8.08 7.70
CA ASP A 61 7.91 8.91 7.82
C ASP A 61 6.60 8.11 7.77
N ASN A 62 6.57 6.96 7.07
CA ASN A 62 5.35 6.18 6.87
C ASN A 62 5.11 5.15 7.99
N LEU A 63 5.46 5.52 9.23
CA LEU A 63 5.17 4.71 10.40
C LEU A 63 3.77 5.00 10.92
N VAL A 64 2.93 3.96 10.99
CA VAL A 64 1.54 4.08 11.44
C VAL A 64 1.50 4.23 12.96
N MET A 65 0.78 5.24 13.43
CA MET A 65 0.61 5.55 14.85
C MET A 65 -0.76 5.11 15.36
N ALA A 66 -0.85 4.78 16.63
CA ALA A 66 -2.10 4.56 17.33
C ALA A 66 -2.26 5.55 18.49
N SER A 67 -3.49 5.94 18.78
CA SER A 67 -3.83 6.76 19.94
C SER A 67 -4.88 6.06 20.79
N MET A 68 -4.85 6.29 22.11
CA MET A 68 -5.87 5.80 23.03
C MET A 68 -7.04 6.79 23.07
N ARG A 69 -8.23 6.33 22.73
CA ARG A 69 -9.44 7.17 22.68
C ARG A 69 -10.51 6.64 23.64
N GLY A 70 -10.30 6.87 24.93
CA GLY A 70 -11.26 6.53 25.98
C GLY A 70 -11.78 5.08 25.89
N ARG A 71 -13.11 4.92 25.82
CA ARG A 71 -13.76 3.60 25.73
C ARG A 71 -13.59 2.91 24.37
N ALA A 72 -13.27 3.65 23.32
CA ALA A 72 -13.05 3.09 21.98
C ALA A 72 -11.75 2.30 21.88
N GLY A 73 -10.85 2.43 22.86
CA GLY A 73 -9.56 1.74 22.85
C GLY A 73 -8.55 2.40 21.93
N GLN A 74 -7.73 1.58 21.26
CA GLN A 74 -6.75 2.06 20.31
C GLN A 74 -7.39 2.35 18.96
N ILE A 75 -7.02 3.48 18.37
CA ILE A 75 -7.43 3.92 17.04
C ILE A 75 -6.20 4.33 16.26
N LEU A 76 -6.10 3.93 15.00
CA LEU A 76 -5.05 4.38 14.09
C LEU A 76 -5.26 5.83 13.69
N GLY A 77 -4.17 6.56 13.45
CA GLY A 77 -4.18 7.94 13.02
C GLY A 77 -2.80 8.48 12.70
N ALA A 78 -2.75 9.70 12.18
CA ALA A 78 -1.52 10.41 11.82
C ALA A 78 -0.76 11.04 13.00
N GLY A 79 -1.06 10.65 14.24
CA GLY A 79 -0.39 11.19 15.43
C GLY A 79 -0.86 12.56 15.92
N PHE A 80 -1.69 13.29 15.16
CA PHE A 80 -2.13 14.66 15.47
C PHE A 80 -3.43 14.75 16.29
N SER A 81 -4.03 13.63 16.64
CA SER A 81 -5.27 13.59 17.42
C SER A 81 -4.98 13.73 18.92
N GLY A 82 -4.90 14.92 19.48
CA GLY A 82 -5.03 15.35 20.90
C GLY A 82 -4.86 14.37 22.08
N GLY A 83 -4.46 13.12 21.84
CA GLY A 83 -4.13 12.08 22.79
C GLY A 83 -2.63 11.72 22.70
N LYS A 84 -2.11 10.94 23.65
CA LYS A 84 -0.78 10.39 23.55
C LYS A 84 -0.72 9.45 22.35
N ALA A 85 -0.14 9.92 21.24
CA ALA A 85 0.17 9.09 20.10
C ALA A 85 1.29 8.10 20.46
N GLN A 86 1.14 6.85 20.05
CA GLN A 86 2.10 5.78 20.23
C GLN A 86 2.52 5.29 18.84
N LEU A 87 3.81 5.10 18.62
CA LEU A 87 4.34 4.54 17.37
C LEU A 87 3.95 3.07 17.29
N GLY A 88 3.02 2.75 16.37
CA GLY A 88 2.51 1.38 16.23
C GLY A 88 1.32 1.05 17.13
N VAL A 89 0.98 -0.23 17.21
CA VAL A 89 -0.19 -0.75 17.94
C VAL A 89 0.22 -1.70 19.05
N ARG A 90 -0.44 -1.60 20.21
CA ARG A 90 -0.31 -2.57 21.29
C ARG A 90 -1.37 -3.67 21.14
N THR A 91 -0.95 -4.91 21.06
CA THR A 91 -1.87 -6.05 21.02
C THR A 91 -2.50 -6.27 22.40
N THR A 92 -3.65 -5.65 22.60
CA THR A 92 -4.53 -5.87 23.75
C THR A 92 -5.51 -7.00 23.44
N LYS A 93 -6.19 -7.51 24.49
CA LYS A 93 -7.26 -8.51 24.31
C LYS A 93 -8.35 -8.01 23.32
N ALA A 94 -8.65 -6.71 23.31
CA ALA A 94 -9.62 -6.11 22.39
C ALA A 94 -9.11 -6.11 20.96
N VAL A 95 -7.88 -5.66 20.72
CA VAL A 95 -7.24 -5.66 19.39
C VAL A 95 -7.17 -7.08 18.85
N LYS A 96 -6.68 -8.05 19.64
CA LYS A 96 -6.60 -9.44 19.22
C LYS A 96 -7.96 -10.02 18.87
N ARG A 97 -8.97 -9.82 19.70
CA ARG A 97 -10.35 -10.31 19.47
C ARG A 97 -10.96 -9.75 18.20
N ILE A 98 -10.88 -8.44 18.02
CA ILE A 98 -11.43 -7.76 16.83
C ILE A 98 -10.63 -8.19 15.59
N GLY A 99 -9.31 -8.18 15.67
CA GLY A 99 -8.44 -8.59 14.57
C GLY A 99 -8.68 -10.04 14.12
N CYS A 100 -8.81 -10.98 15.04
CA CYS A 100 -9.13 -12.37 14.71
C CYS A 100 -10.51 -12.51 14.05
N SER A 101 -11.52 -11.77 14.54
CA SER A 101 -12.86 -11.77 13.93
C SER A 101 -12.82 -11.21 12.50
N ASN A 102 -12.15 -10.09 12.30
CA ASN A 102 -12.01 -9.45 11.00
C ASN A 102 -11.16 -10.32 10.04
N LEU A 103 -10.08 -10.95 10.54
CA LEU A 103 -9.26 -11.86 9.75
C LEU A 103 -10.11 -13.04 9.21
N LYS A 104 -10.90 -13.65 10.08
CA LYS A 104 -11.83 -14.70 9.68
C LYS A 104 -12.78 -14.22 8.59
N GLN A 105 -13.37 -13.04 8.75
CA GLN A 105 -14.29 -12.45 7.76
C GLN A 105 -13.59 -12.17 6.43
N LEU A 106 -12.36 -11.64 6.44
CA LEU A 106 -11.58 -11.37 5.22
C LEU A 106 -11.29 -12.66 4.45
N ILE A 107 -10.95 -13.74 5.15
CA ILE A 107 -10.69 -15.06 4.53
C ILE A 107 -12.00 -15.67 4.00
N GLU A 108 -13.05 -15.73 4.79
CA GLU A 108 -14.34 -16.32 4.41
C GLU A 108 -15.05 -15.59 3.27
N SER A 109 -14.75 -14.28 3.08
CA SER A 109 -15.30 -13.47 1.98
C SER A 109 -14.36 -13.35 0.78
N ASP A 110 -13.31 -14.14 0.70
CA ASP A 110 -12.29 -14.12 -0.36
C ASP A 110 -11.64 -12.73 -0.57
N LYS A 111 -11.55 -11.93 0.51
CA LYS A 111 -10.97 -10.58 0.47
C LYS A 111 -9.49 -10.54 0.85
N LEU A 112 -8.89 -11.65 1.23
CA LEU A 112 -7.48 -11.78 1.57
C LEU A 112 -6.89 -13.04 0.94
N LEU A 113 -5.90 -12.87 0.07
CA LEU A 113 -5.13 -13.95 -0.55
C LEU A 113 -3.84 -14.19 0.23
N ILE A 114 -3.63 -15.44 0.64
CA ILE A 114 -2.46 -15.88 1.43
C ILE A 114 -1.75 -17.00 0.66
N PRO A 115 -0.86 -16.70 -0.29
CA PRO A 115 -0.16 -17.70 -1.09
C PRO A 115 1.11 -18.23 -0.39
N ASP A 116 1.08 -18.42 0.92
CA ASP A 116 2.24 -18.83 1.71
C ASP A 116 1.91 -20.04 2.60
N TYR A 117 2.72 -21.08 2.48
CA TYR A 117 2.49 -22.35 3.19
C TYR A 117 2.67 -22.22 4.71
N ASP A 118 3.69 -21.49 5.18
CA ASP A 118 3.96 -21.38 6.62
C ASP A 118 2.86 -20.61 7.33
N ILE A 119 2.36 -19.54 6.70
CA ILE A 119 1.21 -18.79 7.21
C ILE A 119 -0.03 -19.67 7.27
N MET A 120 -0.29 -20.46 6.23
CA MET A 120 -1.42 -21.39 6.21
C MET A 120 -1.27 -22.48 7.28
N SER A 121 -0.05 -22.96 7.50
CA SER A 121 0.26 -23.93 8.56
C SER A 121 -0.01 -23.34 9.95
N GLU A 122 0.44 -22.11 10.24
CA GLU A 122 0.14 -21.45 11.53
C GLU A 122 -1.36 -21.18 11.70
N LEU A 123 -2.07 -20.77 10.64
CA LEU A 123 -3.52 -20.60 10.67
C LEU A 123 -4.26 -21.90 11.00
N SER A 124 -3.80 -23.04 10.50
CA SER A 124 -4.42 -24.35 10.74
C SER A 124 -4.30 -24.81 12.20
N THR A 125 -3.29 -24.32 12.93
CA THR A 125 -3.04 -24.61 14.34
C THR A 125 -3.47 -23.49 15.28
N PHE A 126 -4.08 -22.44 14.75
CA PHE A 126 -4.54 -21.30 15.52
C PHE A 126 -5.96 -21.54 16.05
N VAL A 127 -6.08 -21.79 17.34
CA VAL A 127 -7.30 -22.28 17.97
C VAL A 127 -7.81 -21.35 19.06
N VAL A 128 -9.08 -21.53 19.42
CA VAL A 128 -9.68 -20.84 20.57
C VAL A 128 -9.34 -21.60 21.84
N LYS A 129 -8.59 -20.97 22.75
CA LYS A 129 -8.31 -21.49 24.10
C LYS A 129 -8.91 -20.55 25.15
N GLY A 130 -10.00 -20.98 25.78
CA GLY A 130 -10.71 -20.16 26.75
C GLY A 130 -11.38 -18.94 26.10
N SER A 131 -10.98 -17.73 26.49
CA SER A 131 -11.50 -16.47 25.95
C SER A 131 -10.60 -15.82 24.91
N SER A 132 -9.55 -16.48 24.47
CA SER A 132 -8.55 -15.94 23.54
C SER A 132 -8.26 -16.92 22.40
N HIS A 133 -7.65 -16.41 21.35
CA HIS A 133 -7.11 -17.21 20.26
C HIS A 133 -5.59 -17.32 20.43
N GLN A 134 -5.02 -18.47 20.19
CA GLN A 134 -3.57 -18.70 20.26
C GLN A 134 -3.20 -19.97 19.48
N ALA A 135 -1.91 -20.15 19.22
CA ALA A 135 -1.42 -21.38 18.64
C ALA A 135 -1.71 -22.58 19.54
N ASP A 136 -1.86 -23.75 18.95
CA ASP A 136 -1.94 -24.99 19.69
C ASP A 136 -0.59 -25.33 20.34
N ASP A 137 -0.59 -26.27 21.31
CA ASP A 137 0.62 -26.57 22.09
C ASP A 137 1.76 -27.06 21.21
N GLY A 138 2.91 -26.40 21.33
CA GLY A 138 4.09 -26.67 20.51
C GLY A 138 4.10 -25.98 19.13
N CYS A 139 3.08 -25.20 18.81
CA CYS A 139 2.99 -24.38 17.59
C CYS A 139 3.24 -22.91 17.88
N THR A 140 3.43 -22.11 16.83
CA THR A 140 3.64 -20.66 16.88
C THR A 140 2.52 -19.93 16.18
N ASP A 141 2.28 -18.66 16.54
CA ASP A 141 1.25 -17.78 15.93
C ASP A 141 1.82 -16.43 15.50
N ASP A 142 3.13 -16.33 15.29
CA ASP A 142 3.81 -15.06 14.97
C ASP A 142 3.35 -14.47 13.63
N LEU A 143 3.23 -15.30 12.61
CA LEU A 143 2.76 -14.88 11.29
C LEU A 143 1.27 -14.58 11.30
N VAL A 144 0.49 -15.36 12.05
CA VAL A 144 -0.94 -15.09 12.26
C VAL A 144 -1.15 -13.81 13.05
N ALA A 145 -0.24 -13.46 13.97
CA ALA A 145 -0.26 -12.20 14.71
C ALA A 145 -0.16 -11.00 13.76
N CYS A 146 0.72 -11.04 12.79
CA CYS A 146 0.80 -10.00 11.75
C CYS A 146 -0.52 -9.89 10.97
N LEU A 147 -1.17 -11.00 10.65
CA LEU A 147 -2.43 -11.00 9.91
C LEU A 147 -3.60 -10.47 10.73
N PHE A 148 -3.76 -10.82 12.01
CA PHE A 148 -4.86 -10.26 12.79
C PHE A 148 -4.66 -8.79 13.14
N ILE A 149 -3.41 -8.32 13.29
CA ILE A 149 -3.11 -6.89 13.45
C ILE A 149 -3.46 -6.14 12.15
N PHE A 150 -3.10 -6.68 10.99
CA PHE A 150 -3.51 -6.15 9.70
C PHE A 150 -5.03 -6.10 9.56
N ALA A 151 -5.73 -7.18 9.87
CA ALA A 151 -7.19 -7.25 9.77
C ALA A 151 -7.89 -6.28 10.76
N TRP A 152 -7.30 -6.02 11.91
CA TRP A 152 -7.75 -4.96 12.80
C TRP A 152 -7.52 -3.58 12.21
N ALA A 153 -6.37 -3.34 11.57
CA ALA A 153 -6.04 -2.06 10.95
C ALA A 153 -6.94 -1.73 9.76
N VAL A 154 -7.26 -2.70 8.92
CA VAL A 154 -8.13 -2.56 7.74
C VAL A 154 -9.51 -2.01 8.09
N ASP A 155 -10.03 -2.31 9.27
CA ASP A 155 -11.35 -1.81 9.71
C ASP A 155 -11.30 -0.37 10.24
N GLN A 156 -10.13 0.19 10.49
CA GLN A 156 -9.96 1.54 10.99
C GLN A 156 -10.25 2.59 9.92
N THR A 157 -10.91 3.68 10.30
CA THR A 157 -11.21 4.81 9.41
C THR A 157 -9.97 5.36 8.73
N TYR A 158 -8.90 5.53 9.50
CA TYR A 158 -7.62 6.03 8.98
C TYR A 158 -7.05 5.16 7.87
N PHE A 159 -7.11 3.82 7.99
CA PHE A 159 -6.66 2.92 6.93
C PHE A 159 -7.50 3.08 5.67
N LYS A 160 -8.82 3.18 5.82
CA LYS A 160 -9.74 3.38 4.70
C LYS A 160 -9.48 4.71 3.98
N GLU A 161 -9.23 5.77 4.74
CA GLU A 161 -8.87 7.08 4.17
C GLU A 161 -7.55 7.04 3.39
N LEU A 162 -6.52 6.36 3.91
CA LEU A 162 -5.24 6.20 3.22
C LEU A 162 -5.40 5.43 1.91
N THR A 163 -6.09 4.30 1.92
CA THR A 163 -6.29 3.47 0.73
C THR A 163 -7.19 4.13 -0.30
N ASP A 164 -8.21 4.88 0.12
CA ASP A 164 -9.06 5.64 -0.78
C ASP A 164 -8.30 6.80 -1.45
N ASN A 165 -7.40 7.47 -0.72
CA ASN A 165 -6.54 8.51 -1.29
C ASN A 165 -5.58 7.91 -2.33
N ASP A 166 -4.91 6.82 -2.04
CA ASP A 166 -4.03 6.11 -2.97
C ASP A 166 -4.79 5.65 -4.23
N ILE A 167 -6.02 5.18 -4.08
CA ILE A 167 -6.87 4.80 -5.21
C ILE A 167 -7.18 6.02 -6.07
N ARG A 168 -7.53 7.15 -5.45
CA ARG A 168 -7.82 8.40 -6.18
C ARG A 168 -6.59 8.93 -6.91
N GLU A 169 -5.43 8.97 -6.26
CA GLU A 169 -4.18 9.40 -6.89
C GLU A 169 -3.83 8.55 -8.12
N ARG A 170 -4.00 7.22 -8.03
CA ARG A 170 -3.79 6.33 -9.19
C ARG A 170 -4.81 6.57 -10.27
N MET A 171 -6.09 6.72 -9.94
CA MET A 171 -7.12 7.04 -10.94
C MET A 171 -6.83 8.37 -11.64
N TYR A 172 -6.36 9.38 -10.92
CA TYR A 172 -5.94 10.65 -11.52
C TYR A 172 -4.71 10.49 -12.42
N ALA A 173 -3.72 9.70 -12.00
CA ALA A 173 -2.54 9.43 -12.80
C ALA A 173 -2.89 8.66 -14.09
N GLU A 174 -3.72 7.62 -14.00
CA GLU A 174 -4.22 6.86 -15.14
C GLU A 174 -5.05 7.73 -16.10
N GLN A 175 -5.94 8.57 -15.58
CA GLN A 175 -6.70 9.51 -16.39
C GLN A 175 -5.82 10.54 -17.09
N LYS A 176 -4.81 11.04 -16.40
CA LYS A 176 -3.85 11.98 -16.97
C LYS A 176 -3.03 11.32 -18.08
N GLU A 177 -2.55 10.10 -17.86
CA GLU A 177 -1.82 9.34 -18.88
C GLU A 177 -2.69 9.03 -20.11
N GLN A 178 -3.96 8.65 -19.90
CA GLN A 178 -4.90 8.47 -21.00
C GLN A 178 -5.15 9.78 -21.76
N LEU A 179 -5.35 10.90 -21.05
CA LEU A 179 -5.48 12.21 -21.65
C LEU A 179 -4.24 12.62 -22.45
N GLU A 180 -3.04 12.33 -21.93
CA GLU A 180 -1.78 12.59 -22.64
C GLU A 180 -1.61 11.68 -23.87
N GLN A 181 -2.08 10.44 -23.82
CA GLN A 181 -2.09 9.51 -24.97
C GLN A 181 -3.16 9.92 -26.02
N ASP A 182 -4.32 10.37 -25.58
CA ASP A 182 -5.41 10.82 -26.47
C ASP A 182 -5.16 12.23 -27.02
N MET A 183 -4.30 13.03 -26.38
CA MET A 183 -3.82 14.29 -26.93
C MET A 183 -2.75 13.99 -27.97
N ALA A 184 -3.19 13.64 -29.19
CA ALA A 184 -2.30 13.68 -30.35
C ALA A 184 -1.59 15.04 -30.37
N PRO A 185 -0.27 15.10 -30.63
CA PRO A 185 0.44 16.37 -30.73
C PRO A 185 -0.36 17.31 -31.64
N PHE A 186 -0.65 18.51 -31.17
CA PHE A 186 -1.48 19.50 -31.88
C PHE A 186 -1.02 19.80 -33.30
N GLY A 187 0.13 19.26 -33.74
CA GLY A 187 0.68 19.34 -35.09
C GLY A 187 0.22 18.25 -36.04
N PHE A 188 -0.59 17.29 -35.59
CA PHE A 188 -1.08 16.17 -36.41
C PHE A 188 -2.62 16.12 -36.49
N ILE A 189 -3.29 17.25 -36.34
CA ILE A 189 -4.68 17.34 -36.76
C ILE A 189 -4.64 17.27 -38.27
N ASP A 190 -5.01 16.13 -38.81
CA ASP A 190 -5.29 15.98 -40.25
C ASP A 190 -6.48 16.86 -40.57
N ASN A 191 -6.21 17.99 -41.19
CA ASN A 191 -7.23 18.94 -41.64
C ASN A 191 -7.90 18.47 -42.95
N GLY A 192 -7.68 17.21 -43.38
CA GLY A 192 -8.07 16.75 -44.70
C GLY A 192 -7.27 17.42 -45.82
N ILE A 193 -6.09 17.98 -45.47
CA ILE A 193 -5.17 18.50 -46.48
C ILE A 193 -4.34 17.31 -46.93
N ASP A 194 -4.39 17.02 -48.23
CA ASP A 194 -3.56 16.00 -48.86
C ASP A 194 -2.09 16.24 -48.53
N ASP A 195 -1.28 15.17 -48.53
CA ASP A 195 0.16 15.24 -48.32
C ASP A 195 0.76 16.38 -49.17
N PRO A 196 1.58 17.25 -48.58
CA PRO A 196 2.10 18.41 -49.34
C PRO A 196 2.85 17.88 -50.55
N GLU A 197 2.42 18.33 -51.73
CA GLU A 197 3.13 18.04 -52.97
C GLU A 197 4.56 18.58 -52.86
N VAL A 198 5.53 17.67 -52.99
CA VAL A 198 6.92 17.99 -53.00
C VAL A 198 7.36 18.30 -54.42
N GLU A 199 7.59 19.56 -54.73
CA GLU A 199 8.20 20.00 -55.97
C GLU A 199 9.74 20.00 -55.84
N ILE A 200 10.41 19.43 -56.80
CA ILE A 200 11.88 19.44 -56.89
C ILE A 200 12.24 20.35 -58.07
N ASP A 201 13.01 21.41 -57.77
CA ASP A 201 13.49 22.31 -58.83
C ASP A 201 14.66 21.71 -59.61
N GLU A 202 15.07 22.36 -60.68
CA GLU A 202 16.16 21.95 -61.58
C GLU A 202 17.52 21.86 -60.84
N TYR A 203 17.63 22.37 -59.66
CA TYR A 203 18.83 22.33 -58.79
C TYR A 203 18.76 21.23 -57.74
N GLY A 204 17.67 20.41 -57.70
CA GLY A 204 17.46 19.33 -56.74
C GLY A 204 16.97 19.78 -55.38
N THR A 205 16.52 21.02 -55.24
CA THR A 205 15.97 21.56 -54.00
C THR A 205 14.50 21.13 -53.85
N ARG A 206 14.16 20.58 -52.70
CA ARG A 206 12.78 20.16 -52.37
C ARG A 206 11.98 21.33 -51.82
N TRP A 207 10.86 21.62 -52.46
CA TRP A 207 9.89 22.61 -52.01
C TRP A 207 8.64 21.89 -51.53
N THR A 208 8.15 22.21 -50.35
CA THR A 208 6.91 21.63 -49.79
C THR A 208 5.91 22.76 -49.53
N THR A 209 4.70 22.60 -50.03
CA THR A 209 3.61 23.52 -49.70
C THR A 209 3.12 23.23 -48.29
N VAL A 210 3.26 24.18 -47.40
CA VAL A 210 2.93 24.01 -45.95
C VAL A 210 1.44 24.20 -45.68
N VAL A 211 0.72 24.92 -46.54
CA VAL A 211 -0.73 25.15 -46.42
C VAL A 211 -1.37 25.15 -47.81
N ARG A 212 -2.28 24.24 -48.02
CA ARG A 212 -3.19 24.27 -49.18
C ARG A 212 -4.59 24.56 -48.65
N ASP A 213 -5.08 25.75 -48.87
CA ASP A 213 -6.47 26.09 -48.53
C ASP A 213 -7.36 25.77 -49.74
N HIS A 214 -8.14 24.71 -49.67
CA HIS A 214 -9.05 24.28 -50.72
C HIS A 214 -10.25 25.22 -50.96
N ASN A 215 -10.38 26.28 -50.14
CA ASN A 215 -11.48 27.24 -50.23
C ASN A 215 -11.11 28.57 -50.92
N THR A 216 -9.91 28.71 -51.46
CA THR A 216 -9.55 29.88 -52.25
C THR A 216 -9.43 29.50 -53.73
N ASP A 217 -10.57 29.35 -54.40
CA ASP A 217 -10.64 29.52 -55.82
C ASP A 217 -10.36 30.98 -56.14
N TRP A 218 -9.23 31.26 -56.81
CA TRP A 218 -8.88 32.52 -57.44
C TRP A 218 -8.90 32.31 -58.95
#